data_b9026ca1368a2647da94c9f4cbb29895
#
_entry.id   b9026ca1368a2647da94c9f4cbb29895
#
_cell.length_a   1.000
_cell.length_b   1.000
_cell.length_c   1.000
_cell.angle_alpha   90.00
_cell.angle_beta   90.00
_cell.angle_gamma   90.00
#
_symmetry.space_group_name_H-M   'P 1'
#
loop_
_entity.id
_entity.type
_entity.pdbx_description
1 polymer ?
#
loop_
_entity_poly.entity_id
_entity_poly.type
_entity_poly.pdbx_seq_one_letter_code
_entity_poly.pdbx_strand_id
1 'polypeptide(L)'
;MSHDPLSDHKRLIREVASIAGLQVVEPAERREWPQEMAQEAFIGLPGDFVRLIDPHTEADPVALLGNFLVGVGVLFGREAYAVADGRKHYPVEFLLAVGDTGSGRKGTATGRVMPVLEAVEDNLASRVLSGLSSGEGLIKGISPTEEETALPDEVRRFLALLPEFASLLNVMKREGNTLSAILREAWDGTRLRVLTRKEPLDVDNVNLSVIAHVTPEELLNNLTATDRCNGFANRFLVMLVRRSKLLPEGGGDVNISPIVGRLHTAVEAAKGRGLVERDKLARALWADEYERLTRSREGLRGALCGRAEAHVLRLSLLYALLDSANEIRPEHLQAACAFWDYCERSVEHIFGGASGDTDGEKILNALASGPLAITDFYRLFGNHRDREWIQAKMAAMVRTGKVVATVKAGDRKESVAAWSLKGTVRE
;
A
#
# COMPACT_ATOMS: atom_id res chain seq x y z
N MET A 1 35.33 -27.69 5.78
CA MET A 1 34.02 -28.08 5.23
C MET A 1 33.02 -27.82 6.33
N SER A 2 32.28 -26.71 6.25
CA SER A 2 31.26 -26.35 7.24
C SER A 2 30.00 -27.17 6.99
N HIS A 3 29.64 -27.97 7.99
CA HIS A 3 28.42 -28.78 7.98
C HIS A 3 27.23 -27.82 8.16
N ASP A 4 26.33 -27.76 7.18
CA ASP A 4 25.11 -26.95 7.27
C ASP A 4 23.98 -27.80 7.87
N PRO A 5 23.57 -27.52 9.14
CA PRO A 5 22.53 -28.29 9.83
C PRO A 5 21.15 -28.22 9.15
N LEU A 6 20.89 -27.16 8.36
CA LEU A 6 19.64 -27.00 7.63
C LEU A 6 19.51 -27.94 6.43
N SER A 7 20.65 -28.33 5.81
CA SER A 7 20.64 -29.27 4.69
C SER A 7 20.29 -30.69 5.14
N ASP A 8 20.77 -31.09 6.33
CA ASP A 8 20.49 -32.41 6.90
C ASP A 8 19.02 -32.53 7.37
N HIS A 9 18.46 -31.46 7.92
CA HIS A 9 17.06 -31.46 8.32
C HIS A 9 16.09 -31.56 7.13
N LYS A 10 16.38 -30.87 6.02
CA LYS A 10 15.61 -30.98 4.78
C LYS A 10 15.70 -32.38 4.16
N ARG A 11 16.88 -33.02 4.25
CA ARG A 11 17.08 -34.39 3.75
C ARG A 11 16.28 -35.40 4.58
N LEU A 12 16.29 -35.27 5.91
CA LEU A 12 15.52 -36.12 6.81
C LEU A 12 14.01 -36.01 6.58
N ILE A 13 13.49 -34.79 6.37
CA ILE A 13 12.07 -34.56 6.04
C ILE A 13 11.70 -35.24 4.73
N ARG A 14 12.55 -35.18 3.71
CA ARG A 14 12.31 -35.85 2.41
C ARG A 14 12.31 -37.37 2.54
N GLU A 15 13.23 -37.95 3.32
CA GLU A 15 13.28 -39.39 3.59
C GLU A 15 12.05 -39.89 4.35
N VAL A 16 11.63 -39.19 5.39
CA VAL A 16 10.44 -39.54 6.18
C VAL A 16 9.16 -39.42 5.34
N ALA A 17 9.04 -38.39 4.53
CA ALA A 17 7.89 -38.20 3.63
C ALA A 17 7.84 -39.28 2.55
N SER A 18 9.00 -39.67 1.98
CA SER A 18 9.11 -40.78 1.02
C SER A 18 8.66 -42.11 1.58
N ILE A 19 9.05 -42.41 2.85
CA ILE A 19 8.65 -43.63 3.56
C ILE A 19 7.13 -43.62 3.85
N ALA A 20 6.56 -42.46 4.13
CA ALA A 20 5.15 -42.29 4.43
C ALA A 20 4.24 -42.15 3.18
N GLY A 21 4.81 -42.18 1.97
CA GLY A 21 4.05 -41.93 0.73
C GLY A 21 3.51 -40.50 0.61
N LEU A 22 4.06 -39.56 1.41
CA LEU A 22 3.66 -38.16 1.40
C LEU A 22 4.55 -37.37 0.44
N GLN A 23 3.96 -36.57 -0.42
CA GLN A 23 4.72 -35.58 -1.20
C GLN A 23 5.15 -34.45 -0.28
N VAL A 24 6.46 -34.20 -0.19
CA VAL A 24 6.97 -32.95 0.40
C VAL A 24 6.61 -31.85 -0.57
N VAL A 25 5.58 -31.09 -0.23
CA VAL A 25 5.34 -29.80 -0.88
C VAL A 25 6.46 -28.88 -0.39
N GLU A 26 7.47 -28.66 -1.24
CA GLU A 26 8.45 -27.63 -0.91
C GLU A 26 7.69 -26.31 -0.73
N PRO A 27 7.91 -25.61 0.39
CA PRO A 27 7.31 -24.29 0.56
C PRO A 27 7.75 -23.45 -0.65
N ALA A 28 6.80 -22.78 -1.29
CA ALA A 28 7.08 -21.86 -2.39
C ALA A 28 8.31 -21.03 -2.01
N GLU A 29 9.29 -20.95 -2.93
CA GLU A 29 10.54 -20.22 -2.68
C GLU A 29 10.18 -18.90 -2.00
N ARG A 30 10.63 -18.73 -0.75
CA ARG A 30 10.44 -17.47 -0.03
C ARG A 30 11.17 -16.42 -0.85
N ARG A 31 10.42 -15.52 -1.45
CA ARG A 31 11.03 -14.40 -2.17
C ARG A 31 11.96 -13.67 -1.20
N GLU A 32 13.13 -13.36 -1.71
CA GLU A 32 14.06 -12.55 -0.95
C GLU A 32 13.39 -11.22 -0.58
N TRP A 33 13.61 -10.75 0.64
CA TRP A 33 13.10 -9.46 1.09
C TRP A 33 13.61 -8.34 0.16
N PRO A 34 12.80 -7.32 -0.15
CA PRO A 34 13.26 -6.23 -1.02
C PRO A 34 14.54 -5.61 -0.49
N GLN A 35 15.36 -5.10 -1.42
CA GLN A 35 16.50 -4.28 -1.07
C GLN A 35 16.06 -3.15 -0.11
N GLU A 36 16.87 -2.86 0.89
CA GLU A 36 16.60 -1.83 1.88
C GLU A 36 16.35 -0.46 1.23
N MET A 37 15.57 0.37 1.91
CA MET A 37 15.34 1.74 1.48
C MET A 37 16.67 2.50 1.47
N ALA A 38 16.94 3.21 0.39
CA ALA A 38 18.17 3.96 0.25
C ALA A 38 18.28 5.10 1.28
N GLN A 39 19.51 5.41 1.70
CA GLN A 39 19.76 6.36 2.78
C GLN A 39 19.32 7.78 2.44
N GLU A 40 19.21 8.11 1.17
CA GLU A 40 18.68 9.37 0.66
C GLU A 40 17.26 9.67 1.14
N ALA A 41 16.46 8.63 1.43
CA ALA A 41 15.13 8.81 2.01
C ALA A 41 15.17 9.31 3.48
N PHE A 42 16.28 9.08 4.20
CA PHE A 42 16.41 9.39 5.64
C PHE A 42 17.13 10.73 5.89
N ILE A 43 16.87 11.74 5.07
CA ILE A 43 17.46 13.08 5.24
C ILE A 43 16.57 13.99 6.09
N GLY A 44 17.16 15.09 6.55
CA GLY A 44 16.47 16.18 7.24
C GLY A 44 15.72 15.74 8.51
N LEU A 45 14.67 16.46 8.84
CA LEU A 45 13.86 16.19 10.05
C LEU A 45 13.25 14.78 10.09
N PRO A 46 12.72 14.20 8.99
CA PRO A 46 12.21 12.82 9.01
C PRO A 46 13.29 11.79 9.35
N GLY A 47 14.48 11.94 8.78
CA GLY A 47 15.61 11.07 9.09
C GLY A 47 16.09 11.22 10.53
N ASP A 48 16.12 12.45 11.06
CA ASP A 48 16.46 12.69 12.47
C ASP A 48 15.47 12.08 13.42
N PHE A 49 14.16 12.15 13.11
CA PHE A 49 13.12 11.45 13.85
C PHE A 49 13.38 9.94 13.89
N VAL A 50 13.65 9.32 12.72
CA VAL A 50 13.90 7.88 12.66
C VAL A 50 15.15 7.52 13.47
N ARG A 51 16.25 8.24 13.31
CA ARG A 51 17.51 8.03 14.09
C ARG A 51 17.31 8.15 15.59
N LEU A 52 16.45 9.06 16.02
CA LEU A 52 16.12 9.26 17.44
C LEU A 52 15.28 8.08 17.98
N ILE A 53 14.31 7.63 17.24
CA ILE A 53 13.32 6.62 17.71
C ILE A 53 13.81 5.19 17.51
N ASP A 54 14.53 4.88 16.43
CA ASP A 54 14.92 3.50 16.07
C ASP A 54 15.61 2.71 17.19
N PRO A 55 16.55 3.26 17.97
CA PRO A 55 17.17 2.53 19.08
C PRO A 55 16.16 2.10 20.16
N HIS A 56 15.01 2.75 20.23
CA HIS A 56 14.00 2.64 21.28
C HIS A 56 12.72 1.92 20.82
N THR A 57 12.76 1.21 19.70
CA THR A 57 11.58 0.52 19.17
C THR A 57 11.95 -0.72 18.37
N GLU A 58 11.05 -1.69 18.34
CA GLU A 58 11.15 -2.85 17.45
C GLU A 58 10.55 -2.58 16.05
N ALA A 59 9.95 -1.40 15.84
CA ALA A 59 9.37 -1.04 14.57
C ALA A 59 10.43 -0.90 13.48
N ASP A 60 10.04 -1.17 12.24
CA ASP A 60 10.88 -0.97 11.07
C ASP A 60 11.21 0.52 10.89
N PRO A 61 12.47 0.92 10.68
CA PRO A 61 12.82 2.29 10.34
C PRO A 61 12.04 2.86 9.15
N VAL A 62 11.74 1.99 8.16
CA VAL A 62 10.91 2.34 6.99
C VAL A 62 9.49 2.66 7.42
N ALA A 63 8.91 1.87 8.36
CA ALA A 63 7.59 2.14 8.90
C ALA A 63 7.55 3.44 9.70
N LEU A 64 8.58 3.74 10.50
CA LEU A 64 8.69 5.01 11.22
C LEU A 64 8.70 6.19 10.26
N LEU A 65 9.54 6.14 9.22
CA LEU A 65 9.65 7.18 8.21
C LEU A 65 8.31 7.41 7.48
N GLY A 66 7.67 6.34 6.99
CA GLY A 66 6.42 6.44 6.26
C GLY A 66 5.27 6.99 7.10
N ASN A 67 5.12 6.49 8.35
CA ASN A 67 4.12 7.01 9.29
C ASN A 67 4.37 8.49 9.61
N PHE A 68 5.63 8.89 9.80
CA PHE A 68 6.00 10.28 10.08
C PHE A 68 5.64 11.18 8.90
N LEU A 69 6.12 10.87 7.68
CA LEU A 69 5.88 11.68 6.49
C LEU A 69 4.37 11.84 6.19
N VAL A 70 3.60 10.76 6.28
CA VAL A 70 2.16 10.80 6.01
C VAL A 70 1.39 11.51 7.15
N GLY A 71 1.80 11.28 8.39
CA GLY A 71 1.23 11.94 9.56
C GLY A 71 1.43 13.45 9.54
N VAL A 72 2.63 13.93 9.26
CA VAL A 72 2.92 15.38 9.21
C VAL A 72 2.18 16.10 8.08
N GLY A 73 1.80 15.40 7.02
CA GLY A 73 0.97 15.97 5.95
C GLY A 73 -0.33 16.59 6.44
N VAL A 74 -0.89 16.06 7.55
CA VAL A 74 -2.09 16.61 8.20
C VAL A 74 -1.78 17.98 8.82
N LEU A 75 -0.60 18.16 9.40
CA LEU A 75 -0.22 19.40 10.07
C LEU A 75 -0.02 20.55 9.08
N PHE A 76 0.50 20.27 7.89
CA PHE A 76 0.68 21.25 6.83
C PHE A 76 -0.63 21.69 6.18
N GLY A 77 -1.64 20.82 6.15
CA GLY A 77 -2.94 21.14 5.56
C GLY A 77 -2.85 21.46 4.06
N ARG A 78 -3.46 22.58 3.66
CA ARG A 78 -3.51 23.05 2.25
C ARG A 78 -2.79 24.39 2.04
N GLU A 79 -2.01 24.82 3.00
CA GLU A 79 -1.29 26.09 3.00
C GLU A 79 -0.19 26.15 1.93
N ALA A 80 0.41 24.99 1.63
CA ALA A 80 1.43 24.84 0.63
C ALA A 80 1.03 23.77 -0.39
N TYR A 81 1.40 23.97 -1.64
CA TYR A 81 1.11 23.02 -2.73
C TYR A 81 2.15 23.10 -3.83
N ALA A 82 2.35 22.01 -4.54
CA ALA A 82 3.04 21.98 -5.82
C ALA A 82 2.02 21.91 -6.97
N VAL A 83 2.43 22.21 -8.19
CA VAL A 83 1.56 22.13 -9.37
C VAL A 83 2.14 21.17 -10.41
N ALA A 84 1.29 20.27 -10.90
CA ALA A 84 1.57 19.43 -12.06
C ALA A 84 0.32 19.37 -12.94
N ASP A 85 0.48 19.52 -14.25
CA ASP A 85 -0.59 19.47 -15.23
C ASP A 85 -1.81 20.37 -14.86
N GLY A 86 -1.53 21.57 -14.36
CA GLY A 86 -2.54 22.55 -13.94
C GLY A 86 -3.29 22.21 -12.65
N ARG A 87 -2.95 21.11 -11.96
CA ARG A 87 -3.57 20.68 -10.72
C ARG A 87 -2.68 20.96 -9.51
N LYS A 88 -3.30 21.36 -8.41
CA LYS A 88 -2.62 21.51 -7.12
C LYS A 88 -2.44 20.15 -6.46
N HIS A 89 -1.23 19.87 -6.03
CA HIS A 89 -0.84 18.70 -5.23
C HIS A 89 -0.47 19.17 -3.83
N TYR A 90 -1.29 18.79 -2.86
CA TYR A 90 -1.08 19.10 -1.45
C TYR A 90 -0.20 18.03 -0.78
N PRO A 91 0.40 18.31 0.39
CA PRO A 91 1.23 17.35 1.12
C PRO A 91 0.40 16.24 1.79
N VAL A 92 -0.48 15.61 1.03
CA VAL A 92 -1.42 14.56 1.46
C VAL A 92 -1.00 13.24 0.84
N GLU A 93 -0.82 12.22 1.67
CA GLU A 93 -0.52 10.87 1.20
C GLU A 93 -1.32 9.81 1.96
N PHE A 94 -1.50 8.66 1.31
CA PHE A 94 -2.07 7.46 1.89
C PHE A 94 -0.97 6.40 2.01
N LEU A 95 -0.76 5.87 3.22
CA LEU A 95 0.21 4.82 3.51
C LEU A 95 -0.51 3.50 3.74
N LEU A 96 -0.01 2.44 3.12
CA LEU A 96 -0.38 1.07 3.42
C LEU A 96 0.84 0.28 3.88
N ALA A 97 0.99 0.13 5.20
CA ALA A 97 2.04 -0.70 5.77
C ALA A 97 1.62 -2.18 5.73
N VAL A 98 2.37 -2.98 4.98
CA VAL A 98 2.12 -4.41 4.77
C VAL A 98 3.16 -5.22 5.53
N GLY A 99 2.73 -6.08 6.44
CA GLY A 99 3.63 -6.91 7.24
C GLY A 99 2.85 -7.93 8.05
N ASP A 100 3.51 -8.95 8.56
CA ASP A 100 2.88 -10.03 9.30
C ASP A 100 2.18 -9.56 10.57
N THR A 101 1.19 -10.33 11.01
CA THR A 101 0.48 -10.05 12.26
C THR A 101 1.42 -10.15 13.45
N GLY A 102 1.39 -9.16 14.32
CA GLY A 102 2.24 -9.10 15.53
C GLY A 102 3.73 -8.88 15.24
N SER A 103 4.34 -9.68 14.38
CA SER A 103 5.77 -9.57 14.04
C SER A 103 6.11 -8.36 13.18
N GLY A 104 5.19 -7.84 12.37
CA GLY A 104 5.43 -6.65 11.53
C GLY A 104 5.50 -5.32 12.30
N ARG A 105 5.12 -5.30 13.59
CA ARG A 105 5.17 -4.09 14.46
C ARG A 105 4.59 -2.80 13.85
N LYS A 106 3.64 -2.93 12.93
CA LYS A 106 3.00 -1.81 12.21
C LYS A 106 2.40 -0.77 13.16
N GLY A 107 1.56 -1.21 14.11
CA GLY A 107 0.96 -0.33 15.10
C GLY A 107 1.96 0.33 16.05
N THR A 108 3.11 -0.34 16.32
CA THR A 108 4.19 0.24 17.12
C THR A 108 4.80 1.46 16.42
N ALA A 109 4.99 1.42 15.10
CA ALA A 109 5.48 2.57 14.34
C ALA A 109 4.52 3.77 14.45
N THR A 110 3.22 3.55 14.24
CA THR A 110 2.20 4.61 14.41
C THR A 110 2.19 5.16 15.83
N GLY A 111 2.27 4.28 16.85
CA GLY A 111 2.32 4.68 18.26
C GLY A 111 3.54 5.53 18.65
N ARG A 112 4.66 5.44 17.91
CA ARG A 112 5.83 6.30 18.10
C ARG A 112 5.72 7.65 17.38
N VAL A 113 4.92 7.74 16.35
CA VAL A 113 4.69 8.98 15.57
C VAL A 113 3.61 9.86 16.20
N MET A 114 2.49 9.27 16.65
CA MET A 114 1.35 10.03 17.15
C MET A 114 1.69 11.04 18.26
N PRO A 115 2.50 10.70 19.29
CA PRO A 115 2.85 11.66 20.33
C PRO A 115 3.60 12.89 19.81
N VAL A 116 4.38 12.75 18.72
CA VAL A 116 5.09 13.88 18.10
C VAL A 116 4.11 14.82 17.39
N LEU A 117 3.12 14.26 16.68
CA LEU A 117 2.11 15.04 15.99
C LEU A 117 1.18 15.76 16.98
N GLU A 118 0.73 15.07 18.02
CA GLU A 118 -0.13 15.60 19.09
C GLU A 118 0.57 16.71 19.89
N ALA A 119 1.89 16.63 20.07
CA ALA A 119 2.66 17.67 20.74
C ALA A 119 2.82 18.95 19.89
N VAL A 120 2.57 18.90 18.58
CA VAL A 120 2.58 20.07 17.68
C VAL A 120 1.18 20.65 17.50
N GLU A 121 0.16 19.80 17.51
CA GLU A 121 -1.24 20.19 17.27
C GLU A 121 -2.13 19.60 18.38
N ASP A 122 -2.44 20.39 19.41
CA ASP A 122 -3.18 19.98 20.62
C ASP A 122 -4.55 19.30 20.31
N ASN A 123 -5.21 19.72 19.23
CA ASN A 123 -6.52 19.20 18.83
C ASN A 123 -6.44 18.06 17.83
N LEU A 124 -5.28 17.50 17.56
CA LEU A 124 -5.13 16.45 16.54
C LEU A 124 -5.97 15.21 16.88
N ALA A 125 -6.05 14.82 18.14
CA ALA A 125 -6.82 13.64 18.57
C ALA A 125 -8.29 13.68 18.12
N SER A 126 -8.93 14.85 18.11
CA SER A 126 -10.31 15.03 17.63
C SER A 126 -10.46 14.92 16.11
N ARG A 127 -9.35 14.98 15.38
CA ARG A 127 -9.28 14.88 13.91
C ARG A 127 -8.77 13.53 13.42
N VAL A 128 -8.59 12.57 14.34
CA VAL A 128 -8.23 11.20 13.99
C VAL A 128 -9.49 10.40 13.75
N LEU A 129 -9.64 9.89 12.53
CA LEU A 129 -10.77 9.07 12.10
C LEU A 129 -10.41 7.59 12.15
N SER A 130 -11.37 6.77 12.52
CA SER A 130 -11.27 5.31 12.49
C SER A 130 -12.62 4.68 12.10
N GLY A 131 -12.63 3.39 11.76
CA GLY A 131 -13.87 2.64 11.53
C GLY A 131 -14.69 3.13 10.34
N LEU A 132 -14.05 3.54 9.25
CA LEU A 132 -14.72 4.01 8.03
C LEU A 132 -15.61 2.90 7.44
N SER A 133 -16.90 3.20 7.26
CA SER A 133 -17.90 2.22 6.82
C SER A 133 -18.65 2.61 5.53
N SER A 134 -18.71 3.90 5.19
CA SER A 134 -19.34 4.40 3.96
C SER A 134 -18.77 5.77 3.59
N GLY A 135 -18.94 6.17 2.32
CA GLY A 135 -18.55 7.50 1.85
C GLY A 135 -19.36 8.60 2.52
N GLU A 136 -20.64 8.38 2.72
CA GLU A 136 -21.53 9.29 3.44
C GLU A 136 -21.07 9.45 4.90
N GLY A 137 -20.70 8.35 5.56
CA GLY A 137 -20.19 8.36 6.93
C GLY A 137 -18.87 9.14 7.02
N LEU A 138 -17.98 8.97 6.05
CA LEU A 138 -16.74 9.76 5.99
C LEU A 138 -17.05 11.25 5.82
N ILE A 139 -17.89 11.64 4.85
CA ILE A 139 -18.24 13.04 4.62
C ILE A 139 -18.88 13.65 5.88
N LYS A 140 -19.80 12.95 6.54
CA LYS A 140 -20.40 13.43 7.80
C LYS A 140 -19.37 13.60 8.92
N GLY A 141 -18.42 12.65 9.05
CA GLY A 141 -17.38 12.71 10.06
C GLY A 141 -16.37 13.85 9.88
N ILE A 142 -16.25 14.37 8.66
CA ILE A 142 -15.36 15.50 8.34
C ILE A 142 -16.11 16.80 8.05
N SER A 143 -17.44 16.75 8.05
CA SER A 143 -18.28 17.95 7.91
C SER A 143 -18.14 18.82 9.16
N PRO A 144 -18.02 20.15 8.98
CA PRO A 144 -17.95 21.06 10.12
C PRO A 144 -19.22 20.97 10.96
N THR A 145 -19.07 21.02 12.27
CA THR A 145 -20.18 21.22 13.19
C THR A 145 -20.73 22.65 13.07
N GLU A 146 -21.90 22.95 13.65
CA GLU A 146 -22.45 24.30 13.64
C GLU A 146 -21.48 25.33 14.25
N GLU A 147 -20.75 24.95 15.28
CA GLU A 147 -19.72 25.78 15.91
C GLU A 147 -18.49 25.97 15.02
N GLU A 148 -18.07 24.94 14.29
CA GLU A 148 -16.93 24.97 13.39
C GLU A 148 -17.23 25.68 12.06
N THR A 149 -18.50 25.82 11.66
CA THR A 149 -18.88 26.57 10.45
C THR A 149 -18.51 28.05 10.56
N ALA A 150 -18.30 28.54 11.77
CA ALA A 150 -17.82 29.89 12.05
C ALA A 150 -16.28 30.01 12.05
N LEU A 151 -15.53 28.88 11.96
CA LEU A 151 -14.07 28.86 11.96
C LEU A 151 -13.52 28.87 10.51
N PRO A 152 -12.30 29.40 10.33
CA PRO A 152 -11.61 29.35 9.03
C PRO A 152 -11.45 27.92 8.51
N ASP A 153 -11.23 27.75 7.19
CA ASP A 153 -11.05 26.48 6.47
C ASP A 153 -9.89 25.58 6.99
N GLU A 154 -9.06 26.10 7.87
CA GLU A 154 -7.91 25.42 8.50
C GLU A 154 -8.29 24.19 9.34
N VAL A 155 -9.54 24.07 9.77
CA VAL A 155 -10.02 23.00 10.65
C VAL A 155 -10.23 21.66 9.94
N ARG A 156 -10.20 21.62 8.61
CA ARG A 156 -10.56 20.42 7.82
C ARG A 156 -9.37 19.50 7.52
N ARG A 157 -8.50 19.31 8.50
CA ARG A 157 -7.32 18.45 8.42
C ARG A 157 -7.54 17.19 9.23
N PHE A 158 -7.55 16.03 8.57
CA PHE A 158 -7.89 14.75 9.19
C PHE A 158 -6.84 13.67 8.91
N LEU A 159 -6.65 12.79 9.88
CA LEU A 159 -5.86 11.57 9.77
C LEU A 159 -6.77 10.37 9.96
N ALA A 160 -6.91 9.51 8.94
CA ALA A 160 -7.58 8.23 9.10
C ALA A 160 -6.56 7.15 9.51
N LEU A 161 -6.75 6.55 10.68
CA LEU A 161 -5.99 5.40 11.14
C LEU A 161 -6.81 4.13 10.95
N LEU A 162 -6.32 3.24 10.09
CA LEU A 162 -6.99 2.03 9.64
C LEU A 162 -6.13 0.79 9.95
N PRO A 163 -6.06 0.37 11.23
CA PRO A 163 -5.21 -0.78 11.63
C PRO A 163 -5.68 -2.11 11.01
N GLU A 164 -6.93 -2.17 10.55
CA GLU A 164 -7.58 -3.33 9.92
C GLU A 164 -8.03 -2.98 8.49
N PHE A 165 -7.07 -2.76 7.58
CA PHE A 165 -7.38 -2.34 6.22
C PHE A 165 -8.21 -3.38 5.44
N ALA A 166 -8.06 -4.67 5.76
CA ALA A 166 -8.88 -5.73 5.20
C ALA A 166 -10.39 -5.52 5.49
N SER A 167 -10.73 -5.00 6.68
CA SER A 167 -12.11 -4.64 7.04
C SER A 167 -12.66 -3.53 6.15
N LEU A 168 -11.85 -2.49 5.85
CA LEU A 168 -12.21 -1.45 4.88
C LEU A 168 -12.48 -2.04 3.49
N LEU A 169 -11.58 -2.88 2.97
CA LEU A 169 -11.76 -3.54 1.68
C LEU A 169 -13.05 -4.36 1.63
N ASN A 170 -13.39 -5.07 2.71
CA ASN A 170 -14.63 -5.84 2.79
C ASN A 170 -15.89 -4.95 2.83
N VAL A 171 -15.81 -3.82 3.53
CA VAL A 171 -16.90 -2.84 3.55
C VAL A 171 -17.15 -2.24 2.18
N MET A 172 -16.09 -1.92 1.44
CA MET A 172 -16.18 -1.35 0.07
C MET A 172 -16.80 -2.31 -0.95
N LYS A 173 -16.76 -3.65 -0.71
CA LYS A 173 -17.42 -4.67 -1.57
C LYS A 173 -18.94 -4.66 -1.47
N ARG A 174 -19.52 -4.00 -0.47
CA ARG A 174 -20.98 -3.95 -0.30
C ARG A 174 -21.61 -3.16 -1.43
N GLU A 175 -22.71 -3.66 -1.96
CA GLU A 175 -23.46 -2.99 -3.03
C GLU A 175 -23.85 -1.57 -2.62
N GLY A 176 -23.66 -0.61 -3.51
CA GLY A 176 -23.97 0.79 -3.27
C GLY A 176 -22.99 1.54 -2.37
N ASN A 177 -21.89 0.92 -1.91
CA ASN A 177 -20.89 1.60 -1.09
C ASN A 177 -20.06 2.60 -1.92
N THR A 178 -20.03 3.86 -1.47
CA THR A 178 -19.35 4.98 -2.16
C THR A 178 -17.95 5.28 -1.62
N LEU A 179 -17.50 4.57 -0.58
CA LEU A 179 -16.28 4.90 0.17
C LEU A 179 -15.02 4.93 -0.71
N SER A 180 -14.87 3.97 -1.64
CA SER A 180 -13.74 3.95 -2.58
C SER A 180 -13.68 5.20 -3.46
N ALA A 181 -14.84 5.70 -3.92
CA ALA A 181 -14.90 6.93 -4.73
C ALA A 181 -14.52 8.15 -3.89
N ILE A 182 -15.10 8.29 -2.70
CA ILE A 182 -14.85 9.42 -1.80
C ILE A 182 -13.39 9.47 -1.33
N LEU A 183 -12.77 8.33 -1.01
CA LEU A 183 -11.33 8.29 -0.65
C LEU A 183 -10.44 8.74 -1.83
N ARG A 184 -10.79 8.36 -3.06
CA ARG A 184 -10.06 8.81 -4.25
C ARG A 184 -10.18 10.33 -4.46
N GLU A 185 -11.38 10.89 -4.30
CA GLU A 185 -11.63 12.32 -4.37
C GLU A 185 -10.88 13.07 -3.26
N ALA A 186 -10.86 12.54 -2.03
CA ALA A 186 -10.12 13.11 -0.91
C ALA A 186 -8.60 13.15 -1.20
N TRP A 187 -8.03 12.07 -1.76
CA TRP A 187 -6.63 12.06 -2.15
C TRP A 187 -6.33 13.04 -3.29
N ASP A 188 -7.24 13.17 -4.27
CA ASP A 188 -7.11 14.13 -5.37
C ASP A 188 -7.28 15.59 -4.89
N GLY A 189 -7.72 15.81 -3.65
CA GLY A 189 -7.92 17.13 -3.06
C GLY A 189 -9.11 17.87 -3.65
N THR A 190 -10.08 17.14 -4.19
CA THR A 190 -11.31 17.70 -4.78
C THR A 190 -12.42 17.81 -3.72
N ARG A 191 -13.49 18.49 -4.08
CA ARG A 191 -14.69 18.61 -3.27
C ARG A 191 -15.34 17.23 -3.11
N LEU A 192 -15.70 16.85 -1.87
CA LEU A 192 -16.36 15.59 -1.57
C LEU A 192 -17.85 15.79 -1.54
N ARG A 193 -18.58 15.05 -2.38
CA ARG A 193 -20.02 15.24 -2.50
C ARG A 193 -20.76 13.92 -2.74
N VAL A 194 -21.86 13.73 -1.98
CA VAL A 194 -22.82 12.66 -2.21
C VAL A 194 -24.23 13.26 -2.28
N LEU A 195 -24.87 13.07 -3.42
CA LEU A 195 -26.25 13.51 -3.63
C LEU A 195 -27.21 12.45 -3.07
N THR A 196 -27.74 12.70 -1.88
CA THR A 196 -28.83 11.89 -1.31
C THR A 196 -30.17 12.58 -1.55
N ARG A 197 -31.26 11.81 -1.53
CA ARG A 197 -32.62 12.38 -1.74
C ARG A 197 -33.06 13.35 -0.64
N LYS A 198 -32.57 13.15 0.59
CA LYS A 198 -33.04 13.90 1.76
C LYS A 198 -32.11 15.06 2.11
N GLU A 199 -30.81 14.83 2.06
CA GLU A 199 -29.81 15.78 2.53
C GLU A 199 -28.52 15.59 1.74
N PRO A 200 -28.21 16.44 0.75
CA PRO A 200 -26.96 16.35 0.03
C PRO A 200 -25.80 16.62 0.98
N LEU A 201 -24.84 15.72 0.99
CA LEU A 201 -23.59 15.87 1.75
C LEU A 201 -22.55 16.51 0.84
N ASP A 202 -21.91 17.56 1.34
CA ASP A 202 -21.00 18.37 0.53
C ASP A 202 -19.95 19.04 1.43
N VAL A 203 -18.67 18.71 1.22
CA VAL A 203 -17.56 19.28 1.98
C VAL A 203 -16.42 19.64 1.01
N ASP A 204 -15.91 20.85 1.16
CA ASP A 204 -14.78 21.37 0.39
C ASP A 204 -13.53 21.53 1.26
N ASN A 205 -12.37 21.76 0.61
CA ASN A 205 -11.08 22.01 1.26
C ASN A 205 -10.61 20.94 2.24
N VAL A 206 -10.95 19.68 1.98
CA VAL A 206 -10.56 18.56 2.84
C VAL A 206 -9.09 18.18 2.60
N ASN A 207 -8.34 18.07 3.70
CA ASN A 207 -7.01 17.46 3.75
C ASN A 207 -7.12 16.17 4.57
N LEU A 208 -7.07 15.04 3.91
CA LEU A 208 -7.19 13.71 4.52
C LEU A 208 -5.94 12.89 4.22
N SER A 209 -5.14 12.60 5.23
CA SER A 209 -4.09 11.58 5.15
C SER A 209 -4.61 10.25 5.70
N VAL A 210 -4.07 9.13 5.22
CA VAL A 210 -4.46 7.79 5.65
C VAL A 210 -3.23 6.99 6.04
N ILE A 211 -3.25 6.35 7.20
CA ILE A 211 -2.29 5.34 7.62
C ILE A 211 -3.05 4.04 7.83
N ALA A 212 -2.75 3.04 7.04
CA ALA A 212 -3.43 1.76 7.03
C ALA A 212 -2.47 0.59 7.21
N HIS A 213 -2.95 -0.47 7.89
CA HIS A 213 -2.17 -1.68 8.15
C HIS A 213 -2.89 -2.91 7.61
N VAL A 214 -2.13 -3.84 7.03
CA VAL A 214 -2.66 -5.11 6.52
C VAL A 214 -1.57 -6.18 6.53
N THR A 215 -1.94 -7.45 6.50
CA THR A 215 -1.00 -8.53 6.20
C THR A 215 -0.91 -8.77 4.69
N PRO A 216 0.21 -9.33 4.18
CA PRO A 216 0.32 -9.67 2.75
C PRO A 216 -0.82 -10.58 2.28
N GLU A 217 -1.17 -11.59 3.09
CA GLU A 217 -2.23 -12.54 2.77
C GLU A 217 -3.60 -11.88 2.70
N GLU A 218 -3.97 -11.06 3.69
CA GLU A 218 -5.23 -10.32 3.69
C GLU A 218 -5.33 -9.36 2.50
N LEU A 219 -4.22 -8.68 2.16
CA LEU A 219 -4.18 -7.78 1.02
C LEU A 219 -4.43 -8.52 -0.29
N LEU A 220 -3.72 -9.62 -0.51
CA LEU A 220 -3.88 -10.46 -1.71
C LEU A 220 -5.30 -11.03 -1.84
N ASN A 221 -5.90 -11.46 -0.73
CA ASN A 221 -7.23 -12.07 -0.71
C ASN A 221 -8.38 -11.05 -0.85
N ASN A 222 -8.18 -9.83 -0.37
CA ASN A 222 -9.27 -8.85 -0.28
C ASN A 222 -9.22 -7.76 -1.36
N LEU A 223 -8.05 -7.45 -1.93
CA LEU A 223 -7.93 -6.44 -2.99
C LEU A 223 -8.51 -6.97 -4.31
N THR A 224 -9.69 -6.47 -4.70
CA THR A 224 -10.39 -6.94 -5.89
C THR A 224 -9.72 -6.46 -7.20
N ALA A 225 -10.08 -7.11 -8.33
CA ALA A 225 -9.66 -6.63 -9.64
C ALA A 225 -10.15 -5.20 -9.91
N THR A 226 -11.35 -4.86 -9.45
CA THR A 226 -11.92 -3.52 -9.55
C THR A 226 -11.07 -2.49 -8.78
N ASP A 227 -10.69 -2.78 -7.52
CA ASP A 227 -9.89 -1.86 -6.70
C ASP A 227 -8.50 -1.61 -7.30
N ARG A 228 -7.97 -2.60 -8.01
CA ARG A 228 -6.70 -2.49 -8.74
C ARG A 228 -6.81 -1.62 -9.99
N CYS A 229 -7.93 -1.70 -10.71
CA CYS A 229 -8.13 -1.00 -11.99
C CYS A 229 -8.80 0.37 -11.86
N ASN A 230 -9.59 0.63 -10.81
CA ASN A 230 -10.33 1.89 -10.64
C ASN A 230 -9.50 3.05 -10.09
N GLY A 231 -8.23 2.82 -9.82
CA GLY A 231 -7.31 3.82 -9.29
C GLY A 231 -7.39 3.99 -7.76
N PHE A 232 -8.09 3.13 -7.02
CA PHE A 232 -8.09 3.17 -5.55
C PHE A 232 -6.72 2.76 -4.98
N ALA A 233 -6.24 1.61 -5.39
CA ALA A 233 -5.02 1.03 -4.82
C ALA A 233 -3.74 1.84 -5.15
N ASN A 234 -3.68 2.52 -6.32
CA ASN A 234 -2.53 3.33 -6.71
C ASN A 234 -2.45 4.70 -6.03
N ARG A 235 -3.34 4.99 -5.09
CA ARG A 235 -3.27 6.16 -4.21
C ARG A 235 -2.58 5.86 -2.88
N PHE A 236 -2.17 4.61 -2.67
CA PHE A 236 -1.45 4.20 -1.48
C PHE A 236 0.04 3.99 -1.77
N LEU A 237 0.87 4.56 -0.90
CA LEU A 237 2.28 4.20 -0.75
C LEU A 237 2.33 2.84 -0.07
N VAL A 238 2.51 1.78 -0.85
CA VAL A 238 2.54 0.40 -0.33
C VAL A 238 3.94 0.08 0.17
N MET A 239 4.07 -0.13 1.48
CA MET A 239 5.34 -0.40 2.14
C MET A 239 5.35 -1.76 2.82
N LEU A 240 6.30 -2.60 2.45
CA LEU A 240 6.56 -3.85 3.14
C LEU A 240 7.39 -3.57 4.39
N VAL A 241 6.93 -4.06 5.54
CA VAL A 241 7.54 -3.77 6.84
C VAL A 241 7.68 -5.03 7.69
N ARG A 242 8.73 -5.09 8.49
CA ARG A 242 9.05 -6.19 9.41
C ARG A 242 9.56 -5.67 10.74
N ARG A 243 9.65 -6.51 11.74
CA ARG A 243 10.36 -6.18 12.98
C ARG A 243 11.85 -5.98 12.67
N SER A 244 12.42 -4.86 13.12
CA SER A 244 13.83 -4.53 12.90
C SER A 244 14.76 -5.22 13.90
N LYS A 245 14.32 -5.34 15.16
CA LYS A 245 15.15 -5.86 16.27
C LYS A 245 14.25 -6.42 17.38
N LEU A 246 14.87 -7.03 18.38
CA LEU A 246 14.21 -7.49 19.61
C LEU A 246 14.60 -6.59 20.77
N LEU A 247 13.62 -6.06 21.47
CA LEU A 247 13.79 -5.28 22.70
C LEU A 247 12.90 -5.87 23.79
N PRO A 248 13.33 -6.99 24.46
CA PRO A 248 12.50 -7.69 25.44
C PRO A 248 12.09 -6.82 26.63
N GLU A 249 12.94 -5.89 27.05
CA GLU A 249 12.66 -4.93 28.14
C GLU A 249 11.93 -3.67 27.66
N GLY A 250 11.54 -3.62 26.37
CA GLY A 250 11.02 -2.41 25.73
C GLY A 250 12.11 -1.40 25.38
N GLY A 251 11.72 -0.33 24.68
CA GLY A 251 12.67 0.68 24.21
C GLY A 251 12.86 1.88 25.15
N GLY A 252 12.11 1.94 26.24
CA GLY A 252 12.13 3.08 27.16
C GLY A 252 11.51 4.36 26.58
N ASP A 253 11.58 5.41 27.37
CA ASP A 253 11.11 6.74 26.97
C ASP A 253 12.18 7.49 26.18
N VAL A 254 11.71 8.30 25.25
CA VAL A 254 12.56 9.12 24.37
C VAL A 254 12.13 10.57 24.48
N ASN A 255 13.11 11.46 24.68
CA ASN A 255 12.84 12.89 24.62
C ASN A 255 12.63 13.34 23.16
N ILE A 256 11.38 13.52 22.78
CA ILE A 256 10.98 13.94 21.42
C ILE A 256 10.97 15.47 21.24
N SER A 257 11.20 16.26 22.30
CA SER A 257 11.12 17.73 22.26
C SER A 257 11.95 18.38 21.15
N PRO A 258 13.17 17.91 20.80
CA PRO A 258 13.94 18.50 19.70
C PRO A 258 13.25 18.31 18.33
N ILE A 259 12.57 17.18 18.11
CA ILE A 259 11.82 16.91 16.89
C ILE A 259 10.56 17.76 16.85
N VAL A 260 9.82 17.82 17.97
CA VAL A 260 8.59 18.62 18.11
C VAL A 260 8.88 20.11 17.83
N GLY A 261 9.94 20.67 18.40
CA GLY A 261 10.29 22.08 18.18
C GLY A 261 10.63 22.40 16.72
N ARG A 262 11.38 21.52 16.05
CA ARG A 262 11.68 21.67 14.61
C ARG A 262 10.46 21.48 13.73
N LEU A 263 9.60 20.51 14.05
CA LEU A 263 8.36 20.28 13.33
C LEU A 263 7.40 21.45 13.47
N HIS A 264 7.26 22.01 14.67
CA HIS A 264 6.47 23.21 14.88
C HIS A 264 6.98 24.38 14.03
N THR A 265 8.31 24.59 13.99
CA THR A 265 8.92 25.62 13.14
C THR A 265 8.61 25.41 11.66
N ALA A 266 8.67 24.16 11.18
CA ALA A 266 8.36 23.82 9.79
C ALA A 266 6.87 24.06 9.45
N VAL A 267 5.97 23.71 10.36
CA VAL A 267 4.52 23.96 10.20
C VAL A 267 4.22 25.45 10.14
N GLU A 268 4.78 26.24 11.06
CA GLU A 268 4.63 27.69 11.03
C GLU A 268 5.20 28.33 9.75
N ALA A 269 6.35 27.86 9.29
CA ALA A 269 6.97 28.33 8.05
C ALA A 269 6.15 27.98 6.79
N ALA A 270 5.32 26.98 6.85
CA ALA A 270 4.47 26.57 5.72
C ALA A 270 3.16 27.38 5.61
N LYS A 271 2.74 28.08 6.68
CA LYS A 271 1.51 28.87 6.69
C LYS A 271 1.54 29.97 5.63
N GLY A 272 0.49 30.02 4.82
CA GLY A 272 0.33 31.01 3.75
C GLY A 272 1.35 30.91 2.62
N ARG A 273 2.14 29.84 2.54
CA ARG A 273 3.23 29.70 1.55
C ARG A 273 2.75 29.64 0.12
N GLY A 274 1.63 28.97 -0.13
CA GLY A 274 1.07 28.84 -1.47
C GLY A 274 1.86 27.88 -2.35
N LEU A 275 2.20 28.30 -3.57
CA LEU A 275 2.92 27.49 -4.54
C LEU A 275 4.39 27.29 -4.13
N VAL A 276 4.84 26.03 -4.05
CA VAL A 276 6.24 25.63 -3.86
C VAL A 276 6.72 25.00 -5.16
N GLU A 277 7.61 25.72 -5.84
CA GLU A 277 8.18 25.29 -7.11
C GLU A 277 9.47 24.49 -6.91
N ARG A 278 9.91 23.77 -7.94
CA ARG A 278 11.25 23.19 -7.99
C ARG A 278 12.28 24.25 -8.35
N ASP A 279 13.42 24.25 -7.72
CA ASP A 279 14.55 25.05 -8.16
C ASP A 279 15.08 24.58 -9.52
N LYS A 280 16.05 25.30 -10.09
CA LYS A 280 16.58 24.99 -11.42
C LYS A 280 17.19 23.58 -11.51
N LEU A 281 17.90 23.14 -10.47
CA LEU A 281 18.58 21.84 -10.45
C LEU A 281 17.56 20.70 -10.24
N ALA A 282 16.58 20.91 -9.35
CA ALA A 282 15.50 19.95 -9.17
C ALA A 282 14.59 19.81 -10.40
N ARG A 283 14.41 20.88 -11.19
CA ARG A 283 13.68 20.80 -12.48
C ARG A 283 14.42 19.92 -13.49
N ALA A 284 15.76 20.03 -13.57
CA ALA A 284 16.55 19.17 -14.44
C ALA A 284 16.46 17.70 -14.02
N LEU A 285 16.66 17.43 -12.71
CA LEU A 285 16.52 16.07 -12.17
C LEU A 285 15.11 15.51 -12.36
N TRP A 286 14.07 16.35 -12.18
CA TRP A 286 12.69 15.94 -12.39
C TRP A 286 12.41 15.51 -13.83
N ALA A 287 13.01 16.13 -14.82
CA ALA A 287 12.81 15.76 -16.21
C ALA A 287 13.26 14.32 -16.48
N ASP A 288 14.42 13.92 -15.94
CA ASP A 288 14.94 12.57 -16.06
C ASP A 288 14.08 11.57 -15.27
N GLU A 289 13.73 11.91 -14.02
CA GLU A 289 12.91 11.06 -13.16
C GLU A 289 11.48 10.91 -13.68
N TYR A 290 10.90 11.95 -14.27
CA TYR A 290 9.54 11.92 -14.81
C TYR A 290 9.39 10.86 -15.90
N GLU A 291 10.36 10.75 -16.80
CA GLU A 291 10.34 9.69 -17.83
C GLU A 291 10.35 8.29 -17.18
N ARG A 292 11.18 8.09 -16.14
CA ARG A 292 11.27 6.83 -15.39
C ARG A 292 9.95 6.52 -14.66
N LEU A 293 9.38 7.51 -13.97
CA LEU A 293 8.17 7.36 -13.14
C LEU A 293 6.92 7.11 -13.99
N THR A 294 6.81 7.76 -15.15
CA THR A 294 5.64 7.65 -16.06
C THR A 294 5.74 6.50 -17.05
N ARG A 295 6.87 5.76 -17.08
CA ARG A 295 7.03 4.61 -17.97
C ARG A 295 5.91 3.61 -17.74
N SER A 296 5.26 3.19 -18.84
CA SER A 296 4.21 2.18 -18.79
C SER A 296 4.75 0.87 -18.22
N ARG A 297 4.04 0.33 -17.25
CA ARG A 297 4.28 -0.97 -16.64
C ARG A 297 3.08 -1.86 -16.89
N GLU A 298 3.32 -3.11 -17.27
CA GLU A 298 2.24 -4.05 -17.55
C GLU A 298 1.67 -4.68 -16.26
N GLY A 299 0.44 -5.15 -16.37
CA GLY A 299 -0.22 -5.96 -15.35
C GLY A 299 -0.52 -5.22 -14.05
N LEU A 300 -0.51 -5.98 -12.95
CA LEU A 300 -0.88 -5.49 -11.62
C LEU A 300 0.10 -4.42 -11.11
N ARG A 301 1.39 -4.58 -11.36
CA ARG A 301 2.40 -3.58 -11.01
C ARG A 301 2.10 -2.23 -11.67
N GLY A 302 1.74 -2.23 -12.97
CA GLY A 302 1.35 -1.01 -13.67
C GLY A 302 0.12 -0.33 -13.03
N ALA A 303 -0.87 -1.12 -12.66
CA ALA A 303 -2.07 -0.61 -12.02
C ALA A 303 -1.79 0.01 -10.64
N LEU A 304 -0.93 -0.62 -9.82
CA LEU A 304 -0.60 -0.16 -8.47
C LEU A 304 0.40 1.00 -8.45
N CYS A 305 1.32 1.06 -9.42
CA CYS A 305 2.35 2.11 -9.49
C CYS A 305 1.98 3.25 -10.47
N GLY A 306 0.75 3.28 -10.97
CA GLY A 306 0.33 4.21 -12.03
C GLY A 306 0.20 5.68 -11.62
N ARG A 307 0.59 6.06 -10.38
CA ARG A 307 0.64 7.45 -9.88
C ARG A 307 1.99 7.80 -9.26
N ALA A 308 3.04 7.14 -9.71
CA ALA A 308 4.39 7.33 -9.20
C ALA A 308 4.83 8.80 -9.18
N GLU A 309 4.57 9.51 -10.27
CA GLU A 309 4.92 10.92 -10.43
C GLU A 309 4.19 11.83 -9.42
N ALA A 310 2.93 11.53 -9.12
CA ALA A 310 2.14 12.31 -8.17
C ALA A 310 2.61 12.06 -6.73
N HIS A 311 2.93 10.81 -6.38
CA HIS A 311 3.50 10.46 -5.08
C HIS A 311 4.87 11.10 -4.87
N VAL A 312 5.78 11.00 -5.84
CA VAL A 312 7.10 11.60 -5.75
C VAL A 312 7.02 13.12 -5.64
N LEU A 313 6.10 13.76 -6.38
CA LEU A 313 5.87 15.19 -6.27
C LEU A 313 5.42 15.61 -4.86
N ARG A 314 4.46 14.89 -4.26
CA ARG A 314 3.95 15.18 -2.91
C ARG A 314 4.96 14.87 -1.82
N LEU A 315 5.69 13.76 -1.96
CA LEU A 315 6.78 13.43 -1.04
C LEU A 315 7.89 14.49 -1.11
N SER A 316 8.30 14.94 -2.31
CA SER A 316 9.31 15.99 -2.43
C SER A 316 8.85 17.33 -1.83
N LEU A 317 7.55 17.64 -1.94
CA LEU A 317 6.96 18.78 -1.24
C LEU A 317 7.01 18.60 0.29
N LEU A 318 6.66 17.42 0.81
CA LEU A 318 6.74 17.11 2.25
C LEU A 318 8.16 17.29 2.79
N TYR A 319 9.18 16.75 2.10
CA TYR A 319 10.56 16.93 2.49
C TYR A 319 10.98 18.41 2.47
N ALA A 320 10.59 19.16 1.45
CA ALA A 320 10.88 20.59 1.35
C ALA A 320 10.24 21.41 2.49
N LEU A 321 8.96 21.11 2.82
CA LEU A 321 8.27 21.77 3.93
C LEU A 321 8.89 21.44 5.28
N LEU A 322 9.29 20.19 5.52
CA LEU A 322 9.97 19.76 6.74
C LEU A 322 11.37 20.38 6.90
N ASP A 323 12.01 20.76 5.80
CA ASP A 323 13.26 21.53 5.77
C ASP A 323 13.02 23.05 5.80
N SER A 324 11.77 23.50 5.96
CA SER A 324 11.34 24.91 5.89
C SER A 324 11.80 25.61 4.59
N ALA A 325 12.06 24.86 3.54
CA ALA A 325 12.56 25.36 2.26
C ALA A 325 11.46 26.08 1.48
N ASN A 326 11.85 27.12 0.71
CA ASN A 326 10.93 27.88 -0.13
C ASN A 326 10.68 27.20 -1.50
N GLU A 327 11.59 26.29 -1.88
CA GLU A 327 11.56 25.55 -3.15
C GLU A 327 11.91 24.08 -2.90
N ILE A 328 11.39 23.22 -3.77
CA ILE A 328 11.84 21.83 -3.82
C ILE A 328 13.21 21.77 -4.46
N ARG A 329 14.22 21.30 -3.71
CA ARG A 329 15.61 21.16 -4.13
C ARG A 329 15.91 19.71 -4.57
N PRO A 330 17.06 19.46 -5.24
CA PRO A 330 17.44 18.11 -5.65
C PRO A 330 17.41 17.06 -4.53
N GLU A 331 17.89 17.41 -3.33
CA GLU A 331 17.89 16.50 -2.18
C GLU A 331 16.48 16.07 -1.76
N HIS A 332 15.50 16.97 -1.81
CA HIS A 332 14.10 16.64 -1.50
C HIS A 332 13.50 15.68 -2.54
N LEU A 333 13.84 15.90 -3.80
CA LEU A 333 13.39 15.05 -4.89
C LEU A 333 14.06 13.66 -4.84
N GLN A 334 15.37 13.60 -4.57
CA GLN A 334 16.11 12.34 -4.40
C GLN A 334 15.56 11.53 -3.23
N ALA A 335 15.25 12.18 -2.10
CA ALA A 335 14.63 11.53 -0.95
C ALA A 335 13.26 10.94 -1.30
N ALA A 336 12.44 11.69 -2.03
CA ALA A 336 11.13 11.24 -2.49
C ALA A 336 11.24 10.06 -3.47
N CYS A 337 12.19 10.10 -4.40
CA CYS A 337 12.46 9.00 -5.32
C CYS A 337 12.94 7.75 -4.57
N ALA A 338 13.87 7.89 -3.62
CA ALA A 338 14.37 6.77 -2.81
C ALA A 338 13.25 6.10 -1.98
N PHE A 339 12.35 6.90 -1.43
CA PHE A 339 11.16 6.39 -0.74
C PHE A 339 10.21 5.65 -1.70
N TRP A 340 9.90 6.26 -2.85
CA TRP A 340 9.05 5.65 -3.86
C TRP A 340 9.61 4.34 -4.40
N ASP A 341 10.90 4.28 -4.67
CA ASP A 341 11.58 3.08 -5.16
C ASP A 341 11.44 1.90 -4.20
N TYR A 342 11.41 2.18 -2.89
CA TYR A 342 11.11 1.14 -1.91
C TYR A 342 9.64 0.69 -1.98
N CYS A 343 8.70 1.62 -2.16
CA CYS A 343 7.29 1.29 -2.36
C CYS A 343 7.09 0.43 -3.62
N GLU A 344 7.74 0.77 -4.72
CA GLU A 344 7.68 -0.01 -5.97
C GLU A 344 8.26 -1.42 -5.79
N ARG A 345 9.39 -1.57 -5.10
CA ARG A 345 9.96 -2.88 -4.74
C ARG A 345 9.05 -3.68 -3.79
N SER A 346 8.37 -3.01 -2.88
CA SER A 346 7.38 -3.63 -1.99
C SER A 346 6.20 -4.18 -2.78
N VAL A 347 5.67 -3.42 -3.74
CA VAL A 347 4.63 -3.89 -4.67
C VAL A 347 5.12 -5.10 -5.47
N GLU A 348 6.34 -5.06 -6.01
CA GLU A 348 6.94 -6.17 -6.73
C GLU A 348 7.06 -7.42 -5.87
N HIS A 349 7.50 -7.27 -4.61
CA HIS A 349 7.62 -8.39 -3.68
C HIS A 349 6.27 -9.01 -3.33
N ILE A 350 5.26 -8.18 -3.04
CA ILE A 350 3.93 -8.66 -2.63
C ILE A 350 3.19 -9.28 -3.82
N PHE A 351 3.23 -8.62 -4.98
CA PHE A 351 2.38 -8.96 -6.12
C PHE A 351 3.14 -9.57 -7.32
N GLY A 352 4.45 -9.54 -7.36
CA GLY A 352 5.27 -9.93 -8.52
C GLY A 352 5.15 -11.40 -8.96
N GLY A 353 4.50 -12.28 -8.18
CA GLY A 353 4.06 -13.62 -8.58
C GLY A 353 2.58 -13.71 -8.87
N ALA A 354 1.84 -12.66 -8.52
CA ALA A 354 0.43 -12.57 -8.79
C ALA A 354 0.23 -12.12 -10.24
N SER A 355 -0.31 -12.99 -11.08
CA SER A 355 -0.60 -12.68 -12.49
C SER A 355 -1.68 -11.59 -12.66
N GLY A 356 -2.16 -11.01 -11.58
CA GLY A 356 -3.34 -10.15 -11.56
C GLY A 356 -4.65 -10.92 -11.75
N ASP A 357 -4.53 -12.20 -11.94
CA ASP A 357 -5.57 -13.16 -12.27
C ASP A 357 -5.87 -14.04 -11.04
N THR A 358 -6.64 -13.52 -10.10
CA THR A 358 -7.02 -14.24 -8.87
C THR A 358 -7.71 -15.55 -9.15
N ASP A 359 -8.52 -15.63 -10.22
CA ASP A 359 -9.18 -16.85 -10.63
C ASP A 359 -8.17 -17.84 -11.22
N GLY A 360 -7.18 -17.34 -11.98
CA GLY A 360 -6.07 -18.14 -12.49
C GLY A 360 -5.17 -18.68 -11.37
N GLU A 361 -4.86 -17.89 -10.36
CA GLU A 361 -4.09 -18.32 -9.19
C GLU A 361 -4.85 -19.38 -8.38
N LYS A 362 -6.14 -19.19 -8.18
CA LYS A 362 -7.01 -20.16 -7.53
C LYS A 362 -7.01 -21.50 -8.28
N ILE A 363 -7.03 -21.46 -9.62
CA ILE A 363 -6.89 -22.62 -10.49
C ILE A 363 -5.54 -23.29 -10.32
N LEU A 364 -4.43 -22.51 -10.37
CA LEU A 364 -3.08 -23.05 -10.25
C LEU A 364 -2.86 -23.72 -8.88
N ASN A 365 -3.33 -23.10 -7.82
CA ASN A 365 -3.26 -23.67 -6.46
C ASN A 365 -4.06 -24.98 -6.35
N ALA A 366 -5.24 -25.05 -6.96
CA ALA A 366 -6.02 -26.27 -6.99
C ALA A 366 -5.35 -27.38 -7.82
N LEU A 367 -4.76 -27.03 -8.99
CA LEU A 367 -4.01 -27.95 -9.83
C LEU A 367 -2.68 -28.41 -9.20
N ALA A 368 -2.15 -27.71 -8.22
CA ALA A 368 -0.98 -28.14 -7.44
C ALA A 368 -1.27 -29.41 -6.63
N SER A 369 -2.52 -29.66 -6.28
CA SER A 369 -2.98 -30.86 -5.59
C SER A 369 -3.24 -32.05 -6.53
N GLY A 370 -3.20 -31.84 -7.84
CA GLY A 370 -3.40 -32.88 -8.87
C GLY A 370 -4.23 -32.42 -10.06
N PRO A 371 -4.38 -33.28 -11.09
CA PRO A 371 -5.18 -32.99 -12.27
C PRO A 371 -6.66 -32.77 -11.90
N LEU A 372 -7.30 -31.75 -12.50
CA LEU A 372 -8.70 -31.41 -12.28
C LEU A 372 -9.51 -31.53 -13.56
N ALA A 373 -10.72 -32.09 -13.45
CA ALA A 373 -11.73 -32.11 -14.50
C ALA A 373 -12.57 -30.83 -14.47
N ILE A 374 -13.37 -30.58 -15.51
CA ILE A 374 -14.22 -29.38 -15.59
C ILE A 374 -15.20 -29.27 -14.41
N THR A 375 -15.68 -30.40 -13.89
CA THR A 375 -16.59 -30.50 -12.75
C THR A 375 -15.96 -30.02 -11.45
N ASP A 376 -14.65 -30.15 -11.30
CA ASP A 376 -13.92 -29.74 -10.11
C ASP A 376 -13.76 -28.22 -10.08
N PHE A 377 -13.65 -27.58 -11.24
CA PHE A 377 -13.66 -26.13 -11.36
C PHE A 377 -15.03 -25.52 -10.99
N TYR A 378 -16.16 -26.17 -11.30
CA TYR A 378 -17.46 -25.71 -10.80
C TYR A 378 -17.47 -25.65 -9.28
N ARG A 379 -16.99 -26.69 -8.60
CA ARG A 379 -16.90 -26.72 -7.13
C ARG A 379 -15.92 -25.67 -6.60
N LEU A 380 -14.77 -25.50 -7.25
CA LEU A 380 -13.76 -24.52 -6.89
C LEU A 380 -14.32 -23.08 -6.88
N PHE A 381 -15.22 -22.79 -7.80
CA PHE A 381 -15.88 -21.47 -7.93
C PHE A 381 -17.29 -21.41 -7.35
N GLY A 382 -17.71 -22.41 -6.55
CA GLY A 382 -19.05 -22.43 -5.91
C GLY A 382 -20.20 -22.36 -6.91
N ASN A 383 -20.03 -22.90 -8.11
CA ASN A 383 -20.95 -22.86 -9.25
C ASN A 383 -21.29 -21.45 -9.78
N HIS A 384 -20.49 -20.42 -9.44
CA HIS A 384 -20.67 -19.05 -9.91
C HIS A 384 -20.02 -18.74 -11.27
N ARG A 385 -19.36 -19.73 -11.90
CA ARG A 385 -18.75 -19.61 -13.23
C ARG A 385 -19.37 -20.64 -14.18
N ASP A 386 -19.74 -20.19 -15.38
CA ASP A 386 -20.28 -21.08 -16.40
C ASP A 386 -19.18 -21.89 -17.14
N ARG A 387 -19.60 -22.83 -17.98
CA ARG A 387 -18.69 -23.69 -18.72
C ARG A 387 -17.84 -22.94 -19.71
N GLU A 388 -18.41 -21.95 -20.39
CA GLU A 388 -17.73 -21.17 -21.40
C GLU A 388 -16.61 -20.35 -20.79
N TRP A 389 -16.88 -19.72 -19.66
CA TRP A 389 -15.88 -18.97 -18.90
C TRP A 389 -14.72 -19.88 -18.44
N ILE A 390 -15.01 -21.05 -17.85
CA ILE A 390 -13.98 -22.01 -17.41
C ILE A 390 -13.13 -22.43 -18.58
N GLN A 391 -13.75 -22.81 -19.71
CA GLN A 391 -13.04 -23.26 -20.91
C GLN A 391 -12.16 -22.16 -21.51
N ALA A 392 -12.67 -20.93 -21.61
CA ALA A 392 -11.92 -19.78 -22.10
C ALA A 392 -10.71 -19.47 -21.19
N LYS A 393 -10.90 -19.55 -19.88
CA LYS A 393 -9.85 -19.35 -18.89
C LYS A 393 -8.76 -20.41 -19.01
N MET A 394 -9.14 -21.69 -19.04
CA MET A 394 -8.20 -22.80 -19.19
C MET A 394 -7.46 -22.74 -20.52
N ALA A 395 -8.13 -22.39 -21.63
CA ALA A 395 -7.48 -22.20 -22.92
C ALA A 395 -6.43 -21.08 -22.90
N ALA A 396 -6.69 -19.98 -22.18
CA ALA A 396 -5.71 -18.90 -21.99
C ALA A 396 -4.50 -19.38 -21.17
N MET A 397 -4.72 -20.17 -20.11
CA MET A 397 -3.64 -20.71 -19.27
C MET A 397 -2.79 -21.77 -20.01
N VAL A 398 -3.40 -22.54 -20.90
CA VAL A 398 -2.69 -23.46 -21.79
C VAL A 398 -1.82 -22.69 -22.79
N ARG A 399 -2.37 -21.63 -23.42
CA ARG A 399 -1.58 -20.76 -24.35
C ARG A 399 -0.38 -20.12 -23.68
N THR A 400 -0.49 -19.72 -22.42
CA THR A 400 0.61 -19.14 -21.65
C THR A 400 1.58 -20.20 -21.09
N GLY A 401 1.34 -21.49 -21.37
CA GLY A 401 2.19 -22.58 -20.96
C GLY A 401 2.20 -22.88 -19.46
N LYS A 402 1.25 -22.38 -18.71
CA LYS A 402 1.11 -22.64 -17.25
C LYS A 402 0.45 -23.98 -16.96
N VAL A 403 -0.45 -24.43 -17.85
CA VAL A 403 -1.29 -25.61 -17.70
C VAL A 403 -1.22 -26.47 -18.96
N VAL A 404 -1.36 -27.77 -18.79
CA VAL A 404 -1.45 -28.76 -19.88
C VAL A 404 -2.85 -29.41 -19.84
N ALA A 405 -3.46 -29.57 -21.01
CA ALA A 405 -4.72 -30.27 -21.16
C ALA A 405 -4.47 -31.73 -21.59
N THR A 406 -5.08 -32.68 -20.88
CA THR A 406 -5.10 -34.09 -21.27
C THR A 406 -6.38 -34.35 -22.07
N VAL A 407 -6.21 -34.83 -23.28
CA VAL A 407 -7.32 -35.12 -24.22
C VAL A 407 -7.69 -36.58 -24.18
N LYS A 408 -8.94 -36.92 -24.11
CA LYS A 408 -9.47 -38.30 -24.34
C LYS A 408 -9.95 -38.40 -25.77
N ALA A 409 -9.43 -39.42 -26.49
CA ALA A 409 -9.98 -39.79 -27.78
C ALA A 409 -11.35 -40.39 -27.57
N GLY A 410 -12.38 -39.87 -28.24
CA GLY A 410 -13.74 -40.44 -28.29
C GLY A 410 -14.12 -40.74 -29.70
N ASP A 411 -15.10 -41.64 -29.89
CA ASP A 411 -15.50 -42.18 -31.20
C ASP A 411 -15.92 -41.16 -32.26
N ARG A 412 -16.18 -39.90 -31.89
CA ARG A 412 -16.60 -38.82 -32.80
C ARG A 412 -16.00 -37.43 -32.58
N LYS A 413 -15.37 -37.16 -31.43
CA LYS A 413 -14.66 -35.90 -31.15
C LYS A 413 -13.69 -36.06 -29.97
N GLU A 414 -12.52 -35.48 -30.09
CA GLU A 414 -11.61 -35.30 -28.96
C GLU A 414 -12.21 -34.33 -27.92
N SER A 415 -12.17 -34.72 -26.66
CA SER A 415 -12.64 -33.87 -25.57
C SER A 415 -11.57 -33.79 -24.47
N VAL A 416 -11.35 -32.59 -23.88
CA VAL A 416 -10.44 -32.44 -22.76
C VAL A 416 -10.98 -33.18 -21.54
N ALA A 417 -10.20 -34.14 -21.03
CA ALA A 417 -10.54 -34.96 -19.88
C ALA A 417 -10.16 -34.29 -18.56
N ALA A 418 -8.99 -33.69 -18.51
CA ALA A 418 -8.46 -33.01 -17.32
C ALA A 418 -7.39 -31.97 -17.69
N TRP A 419 -7.10 -31.09 -16.76
CA TRP A 419 -5.98 -30.14 -16.83
C TRP A 419 -5.02 -30.40 -15.66
N SER A 420 -3.73 -30.18 -15.89
CA SER A 420 -2.66 -30.32 -14.89
C SER A 420 -1.63 -29.21 -15.05
N LEU A 421 -0.80 -28.98 -14.03
CA LEU A 421 0.33 -28.05 -14.14
C LEU A 421 1.34 -28.57 -15.16
N LYS A 422 1.98 -27.65 -15.91
CA LYS A 422 3.08 -28.00 -16.79
C LYS A 422 4.25 -28.49 -15.94
N GLY A 423 4.72 -29.71 -16.16
CA GLY A 423 5.79 -30.35 -15.40
C GLY A 423 5.36 -31.43 -14.41
N THR A 424 4.04 -31.60 -14.17
CA THR A 424 3.53 -32.69 -13.31
C THR A 424 3.11 -33.94 -14.10
N VAL A 425 3.02 -33.85 -15.43
CA VAL A 425 2.75 -35.01 -16.28
C VAL A 425 4.08 -35.72 -16.57
N ARG A 426 4.32 -36.87 -15.93
CA ARG A 426 5.32 -37.83 -16.41
C ARG A 426 4.71 -38.53 -17.62
N GLU A 427 5.46 -38.52 -18.77
CA GLU A 427 5.19 -39.36 -19.90
C GLU A 427 5.14 -40.85 -19.55
#